data_3f7d0c4adde5cf93fd1c4bbbd7ad1414
#
_entry.id   3f7d0c4adde5cf93fd1c4bbbd7ad1414
#
_cell.length_a   1.000
_cell.length_b   1.000
_cell.length_c   1.000
_cell.angle_alpha   90.00
_cell.angle_beta   90.00
_cell.angle_gamma   90.00
#
_symmetry.space_group_name_H-M   'P 1'
#
loop_
_entity.id
_entity.type
_entity.pdbx_description
1 polymer ?
#
loop_
_entity_poly.entity_id
_entity_poly.type
_entity_poly.pdbx_seq_one_letter_code
_entity_poly.pdbx_strand_id
1 'polypeptide(L)'
;MNRDSNKQSAIILAVIGILPVVWLGLLIAPSVKGGLPEILPSLLTVFNDPFHIELCGDSLKTVLVLLLIYGMGIGIYLSTRRNYRRREEHGSAKWGSAKAIDKKYRQSPPSENKLMTQNVRIGLNAKKHRRNLNTLVCGGSGAGKTRFYCKPNLMQTSNSSQVILDPKGEILRDVGNLLEKAGYEIKVLDLISMEKSHCYNPFVYLRNDNDIQRLVTNLFKSTTPKGSQSNDPFWDTAASMLLLALIFYLHYEAPEEEQNFAMVMEMLRAAAIEDEEDNRPSPLDNLFADLEMDNPDHIALKYYRSYHSGSAKTLKSIQITLAARLEKFNLESLAALTSADELDLASMGEKKTALFALIPDNDSSFNFLVSILYTQLFQQLFYSADHIHGGSLPIPVHMLMDEFANVSLPDDFDKILSVMRSRGVSVSIILQNLAQLKALFEKQWESIIGNCDEFLYLGGNEQSTHKYVSELLGKETIDTNTYGKSEGRSGSYSTNYQISGRELLTPDEVRMLDNRYAILFIRGELPVMDLKYDILKHPNVAYTADGKGGVYQHGEVTKNVATIETLYVDLDSVPEMELSETTYELLSDEDFENLTN
;
A
#
# COMPACT_ATOMS: atom_id res chain seq x y z
N MET A 1 -17.89 -23.07 14.05
CA MET A 1 -19.15 -23.59 13.53
C MET A 1 -19.64 -24.91 14.18
N ASN A 2 -18.96 -25.44 15.22
CA ASN A 2 -19.35 -26.72 15.87
C ASN A 2 -20.01 -26.59 17.26
N ARG A 3 -20.34 -25.37 17.71
CA ARG A 3 -20.88 -25.19 19.09
C ARG A 3 -22.36 -25.51 19.21
N ASP A 4 -23.14 -25.25 18.18
CA ASP A 4 -24.59 -25.46 18.21
C ASP A 4 -24.97 -26.92 17.90
N SER A 5 -24.21 -27.59 17.07
CA SER A 5 -24.39 -29.02 16.75
C SER A 5 -24.24 -29.94 18.00
N ASN A 6 -23.23 -29.67 18.85
CA ASN A 6 -23.02 -30.46 20.07
C ASN A 6 -24.06 -30.20 21.18
N LYS A 7 -24.64 -28.99 21.24
CA LYS A 7 -25.76 -28.70 22.15
C LYS A 7 -27.05 -29.37 21.66
N GLN A 8 -27.34 -29.30 20.38
CA GLN A 8 -28.50 -29.96 19.79
C GLN A 8 -28.42 -31.47 19.96
N SER A 9 -27.28 -32.10 19.73
CA SER A 9 -27.10 -33.54 19.93
C SER A 9 -27.29 -33.95 21.40
N ALA A 10 -26.81 -33.15 22.37
CA ALA A 10 -27.02 -33.46 23.77
C ALA A 10 -28.49 -33.33 24.22
N ILE A 11 -29.21 -32.33 23.70
CA ILE A 11 -30.65 -32.17 23.94
C ILE A 11 -31.44 -33.30 23.31
N ILE A 12 -31.12 -33.72 22.09
CA ILE A 12 -31.76 -34.85 21.43
C ILE A 12 -31.56 -36.14 22.21
N LEU A 13 -30.35 -36.43 22.69
CA LEU A 13 -30.06 -37.59 23.51
C LEU A 13 -30.82 -37.56 24.86
N ALA A 14 -30.94 -36.36 25.47
CA ALA A 14 -31.70 -36.16 26.69
C ALA A 14 -33.20 -36.38 26.48
N VAL A 15 -33.74 -35.96 25.36
CA VAL A 15 -35.16 -36.21 25.00
C VAL A 15 -35.41 -37.69 24.72
N ILE A 16 -34.53 -38.33 23.95
CA ILE A 16 -34.64 -39.79 23.67
C ILE A 16 -34.58 -40.60 24.96
N GLY A 17 -33.77 -40.21 25.94
CA GLY A 17 -33.65 -40.87 27.25
C GLY A 17 -34.90 -40.81 28.12
N ILE A 18 -35.87 -39.94 27.83
CA ILE A 18 -37.15 -39.87 28.54
C ILE A 18 -37.94 -41.21 28.36
N LEU A 19 -37.95 -41.79 27.16
CA LEU A 19 -38.68 -42.99 26.85
C LEU A 19 -38.25 -44.19 27.72
N PRO A 20 -36.94 -44.51 27.85
CA PRO A 20 -36.49 -45.59 28.76
C PRO A 20 -36.82 -45.30 30.23
N VAL A 21 -36.77 -44.01 30.67
CA VAL A 21 -37.10 -43.65 32.04
C VAL A 21 -38.58 -43.84 32.34
N VAL A 22 -39.46 -43.45 31.43
CA VAL A 22 -40.92 -43.69 31.54
C VAL A 22 -41.22 -45.19 31.57
N TRP A 23 -40.62 -45.94 30.63
CA TRP A 23 -40.74 -47.41 30.61
C TRP A 23 -40.28 -48.05 31.89
N LEU A 24 -39.10 -47.67 32.44
CA LEU A 24 -38.58 -48.18 33.69
C LEU A 24 -39.51 -47.83 34.87
N GLY A 25 -40.06 -46.58 34.86
CA GLY A 25 -40.99 -46.11 35.86
C GLY A 25 -42.30 -46.95 35.91
N LEU A 26 -42.83 -47.29 34.74
CA LEU A 26 -44.01 -48.14 34.65
C LEU A 26 -43.73 -49.58 35.11
N LEU A 27 -42.52 -50.08 34.83
CA LEU A 27 -42.10 -51.43 35.15
C LEU A 27 -41.89 -51.61 36.66
N ILE A 28 -41.35 -50.60 37.37
CA ILE A 28 -41.07 -50.64 38.80
C ILE A 28 -42.27 -50.26 39.67
N ALA A 29 -43.28 -49.60 39.09
CA ALA A 29 -44.43 -49.04 39.83
C ALA A 29 -45.18 -50.08 40.72
N PRO A 30 -45.40 -51.34 40.31
CA PRO A 30 -46.05 -52.35 41.17
C PRO A 30 -45.24 -52.66 42.46
N SER A 31 -43.90 -52.58 42.37
CA SER A 31 -42.98 -52.93 43.47
C SER A 31 -42.83 -51.83 44.50
N VAL A 32 -43.26 -50.63 44.23
CA VAL A 32 -43.13 -49.47 45.12
C VAL A 32 -44.07 -49.55 46.33
N LYS A 33 -45.15 -50.37 46.28
CA LYS A 33 -46.12 -50.54 47.38
C LYS A 33 -45.51 -51.14 48.63
N GLY A 34 -44.41 -51.89 48.51
CA GLY A 34 -43.73 -52.54 49.63
C GLY A 34 -42.65 -51.70 50.34
N GLY A 35 -42.40 -50.46 49.86
CA GLY A 35 -41.37 -49.57 50.39
C GLY A 35 -39.98 -49.82 49.80
N LEU A 36 -39.01 -48.95 50.18
CA LEU A 36 -37.62 -48.97 49.69
C LEU A 36 -36.89 -50.31 49.75
N PRO A 37 -37.07 -51.15 50.81
CA PRO A 37 -36.39 -52.46 50.96
C PRO A 37 -36.81 -53.47 49.88
N GLU A 38 -38.04 -53.36 49.38
CA GLU A 38 -38.57 -54.32 48.38
C GLU A 38 -38.31 -53.92 46.94
N ILE A 39 -37.93 -52.70 46.70
CA ILE A 39 -37.61 -52.17 45.34
C ILE A 39 -36.38 -52.91 44.75
N LEU A 40 -35.32 -53.15 45.55
CA LEU A 40 -34.08 -53.74 45.05
C LEU A 40 -34.24 -55.22 44.64
N PRO A 41 -34.87 -56.08 45.46
CA PRO A 41 -35.19 -57.46 45.02
C PRO A 41 -36.15 -57.53 43.86
N SER A 42 -37.17 -56.64 43.81
CA SER A 42 -38.16 -56.57 42.75
C SER A 42 -37.57 -56.14 41.41
N LEU A 43 -36.54 -55.28 41.41
CA LEU A 43 -35.82 -54.91 40.20
C LEU A 43 -35.23 -56.12 39.45
N LEU A 44 -34.69 -57.10 40.19
CA LEU A 44 -34.10 -58.29 39.62
C LEU A 44 -35.17 -59.20 38.99
N THR A 45 -36.38 -59.28 39.56
CA THR A 45 -37.49 -60.04 38.99
C THR A 45 -38.15 -59.36 37.82
N VAL A 46 -38.24 -58.03 37.84
CA VAL A 46 -38.77 -57.20 36.77
C VAL A 46 -37.93 -57.29 35.46
N PHE A 47 -36.61 -57.43 35.56
CA PHE A 47 -35.75 -57.63 34.42
C PHE A 47 -35.88 -59.00 33.73
N ASN A 48 -36.51 -59.98 34.38
CA ASN A 48 -36.77 -61.28 33.74
C ASN A 48 -37.92 -61.24 32.73
N ASP A 49 -38.87 -60.27 32.85
CA ASP A 49 -39.91 -60.00 31.86
C ASP A 49 -40.08 -58.52 31.62
N PRO A 50 -39.20 -57.90 30.81
CA PRO A 50 -39.10 -56.48 30.66
C PRO A 50 -40.25 -55.80 29.89
N PHE A 51 -41.13 -56.56 29.28
CA PHE A 51 -42.27 -56.06 28.53
C PHE A 51 -43.61 -56.19 29.24
N HIS A 52 -43.63 -56.82 30.40
CA HIS A 52 -44.84 -56.95 31.19
C HIS A 52 -45.09 -55.70 32.04
N ILE A 53 -46.00 -54.83 31.61
CA ILE A 53 -46.32 -53.58 32.29
C ILE A 53 -47.69 -53.70 32.94
N GLU A 54 -47.75 -53.68 34.26
CA GLU A 54 -48.98 -53.61 35.05
C GLU A 54 -49.25 -52.17 35.50
N LEU A 55 -50.36 -51.57 35.07
CA LEU A 55 -50.80 -50.25 35.48
C LEU A 55 -51.43 -50.32 36.85
N CYS A 56 -50.81 -49.65 37.85
CA CYS A 56 -51.32 -49.52 39.23
C CYS A 56 -51.54 -48.05 39.58
N GLY A 57 -52.26 -47.80 40.69
CA GLY A 57 -52.55 -46.42 41.12
C GLY A 57 -51.33 -45.54 41.39
N ASP A 58 -50.19 -46.13 41.65
CA ASP A 58 -48.92 -45.44 41.92
C ASP A 58 -48.01 -45.30 40.70
N SER A 59 -48.43 -45.86 39.54
CA SER A 59 -47.63 -45.80 38.29
C SER A 59 -47.26 -44.36 37.89
N LEU A 60 -48.23 -43.47 37.96
CA LEU A 60 -48.00 -42.04 37.59
C LEU A 60 -47.00 -41.36 38.55
N LYS A 61 -47.12 -41.65 39.86
CA LYS A 61 -46.21 -41.06 40.87
C LYS A 61 -44.78 -41.56 40.66
N THR A 62 -44.60 -42.87 40.43
CA THR A 62 -43.28 -43.48 40.19
C THR A 62 -42.61 -42.93 38.97
N VAL A 63 -43.34 -42.81 37.87
CA VAL A 63 -42.83 -42.21 36.60
C VAL A 63 -42.42 -40.73 36.83
N LEU A 64 -43.24 -39.94 37.52
CA LEU A 64 -42.93 -38.55 37.82
C LEU A 64 -41.66 -38.40 38.69
N VAL A 65 -41.49 -39.26 39.71
CA VAL A 65 -40.29 -39.26 40.57
C VAL A 65 -39.05 -39.60 39.74
N LEU A 66 -39.11 -40.63 38.90
CA LEU A 66 -37.97 -41.01 38.07
C LEU A 66 -37.65 -39.95 37.00
N LEU A 67 -38.62 -39.30 36.42
CA LEU A 67 -38.43 -38.18 35.49
C LEU A 67 -37.79 -37.00 36.23
N LEU A 68 -38.15 -36.75 37.48
CA LEU A 68 -37.55 -35.68 38.27
C LEU A 68 -36.08 -36.00 38.59
N ILE A 69 -35.76 -37.26 39.00
CA ILE A 69 -34.39 -37.72 39.19
C ILE A 69 -33.58 -37.65 37.90
N TYR A 70 -34.14 -38.07 36.79
CA TYR A 70 -33.52 -37.98 35.47
C TYR A 70 -33.25 -36.53 35.09
N GLY A 71 -34.24 -35.63 35.29
CA GLY A 71 -34.11 -34.22 35.03
C GLY A 71 -33.03 -33.56 35.90
N MET A 72 -32.95 -33.92 37.19
CA MET A 72 -31.85 -33.48 38.07
C MET A 72 -30.50 -34.00 37.57
N GLY A 73 -30.41 -35.29 37.19
CA GLY A 73 -29.16 -35.86 36.64
C GLY A 73 -28.68 -35.13 35.40
N ILE A 74 -29.61 -34.83 34.45
CA ILE A 74 -29.29 -34.02 33.26
C ILE A 74 -28.91 -32.58 33.67
N GLY A 75 -29.63 -31.97 34.62
CA GLY A 75 -29.32 -30.64 35.13
C GLY A 75 -27.91 -30.57 35.70
N ILE A 76 -27.52 -31.53 36.52
CA ILE A 76 -26.14 -31.67 37.07
C ILE A 76 -25.13 -31.87 35.94
N TYR A 77 -25.41 -32.77 35.00
CA TYR A 77 -24.53 -33.03 33.85
C TYR A 77 -24.32 -31.77 33.01
N LEU A 78 -25.37 -31.02 32.68
CA LEU A 78 -25.28 -29.78 31.91
C LEU A 78 -24.60 -28.65 32.69
N SER A 79 -24.83 -28.57 34.00
CA SER A 79 -24.23 -27.57 34.90
C SER A 79 -22.75 -27.83 35.15
N THR A 80 -22.34 -29.08 35.24
CA THR A 80 -20.93 -29.48 35.47
C THR A 80 -20.13 -29.56 34.17
N ARG A 81 -20.80 -29.41 33.01
CA ARG A 81 -20.14 -29.45 31.70
C ARG A 81 -19.30 -28.21 31.50
N ARG A 82 -18.03 -28.29 31.91
CA ARG A 82 -17.05 -27.22 31.67
C ARG A 82 -16.68 -27.17 30.20
N ASN A 83 -16.65 -25.93 29.60
CA ASN A 83 -16.18 -25.70 28.25
C ASN A 83 -14.65 -25.75 28.21
N TYR A 84 -14.09 -26.95 28.21
CA TYR A 84 -12.65 -27.13 28.03
C TYR A 84 -12.29 -26.98 26.54
N ARG A 85 -11.46 -25.97 26.24
CA ARG A 85 -10.71 -25.93 24.96
C ARG A 85 -9.35 -26.60 25.25
N ARG A 86 -9.32 -27.91 25.16
CA ARG A 86 -8.08 -28.67 25.42
C ARG A 86 -6.98 -28.22 24.46
N ARG A 87 -5.84 -27.81 24.98
CA ARG A 87 -4.66 -27.26 24.27
C ARG A 87 -4.90 -25.93 23.55
N GLU A 88 -5.95 -25.20 23.91
CA GLU A 88 -6.23 -23.86 23.44
C GLU A 88 -6.63 -22.93 24.61
N GLU A 89 -6.35 -23.33 25.86
CA GLU A 89 -6.77 -22.62 27.07
C GLU A 89 -6.17 -21.22 27.16
N HIS A 90 -4.92 -21.06 26.71
CA HIS A 90 -4.16 -19.81 26.76
C HIS A 90 -3.92 -19.19 25.36
N GLY A 91 -4.19 -19.94 24.30
CA GLY A 91 -4.03 -19.49 22.92
C GLY A 91 -4.07 -20.65 21.93
N SER A 92 -4.52 -20.34 20.71
CA SER A 92 -4.66 -21.33 19.62
C SER A 92 -3.69 -21.07 18.47
N ALA A 93 -2.66 -20.23 18.68
CA ALA A 93 -1.67 -19.94 17.66
C ALA A 93 -0.92 -21.21 17.23
N LYS A 94 -0.68 -21.33 15.95
CA LYS A 94 0.10 -22.42 15.36
C LYS A 94 0.56 -22.04 13.96
N TRP A 95 1.61 -22.68 13.50
CA TRP A 95 2.06 -22.50 12.12
C TRP A 95 1.12 -23.13 11.11
N GLY A 96 0.87 -22.41 10.03
CA GLY A 96 0.18 -22.90 8.84
C GLY A 96 1.12 -23.67 7.92
N SER A 97 0.56 -24.28 6.90
CA SER A 97 1.31 -25.02 5.88
C SER A 97 1.44 -24.19 4.59
N ALA A 98 2.67 -23.86 4.21
CA ALA A 98 2.98 -23.18 2.94
C ALA A 98 2.33 -23.91 1.74
N LYS A 99 2.43 -25.22 1.72
CA LYS A 99 1.87 -26.07 0.66
C LYS A 99 0.33 -26.01 0.58
N ALA A 100 -0.34 -25.92 1.73
CA ALA A 100 -1.79 -25.80 1.79
C ALA A 100 -2.27 -24.43 1.27
N ILE A 101 -1.55 -23.37 1.64
CA ILE A 101 -1.82 -22.02 1.19
C ILE A 101 -1.56 -21.88 -0.32
N ASP A 102 -0.43 -22.36 -0.82
CA ASP A 102 -0.12 -22.37 -2.24
C ASP A 102 -1.23 -23.09 -3.05
N LYS A 103 -1.65 -24.27 -2.62
CA LYS A 103 -2.74 -25.00 -3.26
C LYS A 103 -4.05 -24.22 -3.31
N LYS A 104 -4.32 -23.43 -2.26
CA LYS A 104 -5.58 -22.65 -2.13
C LYS A 104 -5.58 -21.41 -3.01
N TYR A 105 -4.44 -20.72 -3.13
CA TYR A 105 -4.38 -19.38 -3.73
C TYR A 105 -3.67 -19.30 -5.08
N ARG A 106 -2.83 -20.25 -5.44
CA ARG A 106 -2.18 -20.21 -6.74
C ARG A 106 -3.18 -20.35 -7.89
N GLN A 107 -2.86 -19.71 -8.99
CA GLN A 107 -3.65 -19.81 -10.23
C GLN A 107 -2.77 -20.12 -11.45
N SER A 108 -3.41 -20.47 -12.55
CA SER A 108 -2.80 -20.63 -13.87
C SER A 108 -3.15 -19.42 -14.75
N PRO A 109 -2.24 -18.94 -15.61
CA PRO A 109 -0.86 -19.40 -15.76
C PRO A 109 0.06 -19.00 -14.57
N PRO A 110 1.26 -19.62 -14.42
CA PRO A 110 2.18 -19.32 -13.31
C PRO A 110 2.60 -17.84 -13.23
N SER A 111 2.69 -17.13 -14.35
CA SER A 111 2.99 -15.68 -14.40
C SER A 111 1.94 -14.81 -13.70
N GLU A 112 0.70 -15.27 -13.61
CA GLU A 112 -0.40 -14.55 -12.96
C GLU A 112 -0.46 -14.80 -11.44
N ASN A 113 0.70 -14.96 -10.81
CA ASN A 113 0.81 -15.12 -9.36
C ASN A 113 1.87 -14.19 -8.79
N LYS A 114 1.58 -13.66 -7.62
CA LYS A 114 2.53 -12.99 -6.76
C LYS A 114 3.36 -14.04 -6.01
N LEU A 115 4.68 -13.89 -6.03
CA LEU A 115 5.62 -14.74 -5.31
C LEU A 115 5.83 -14.18 -3.92
N MET A 116 5.35 -14.88 -2.90
CA MET A 116 5.48 -14.44 -1.51
C MET A 116 6.70 -15.06 -0.81
N THR A 117 6.86 -16.36 -0.99
CA THR A 117 7.97 -17.15 -0.45
C THR A 117 8.38 -18.23 -1.47
N GLN A 118 9.36 -19.06 -1.14
CA GLN A 118 9.80 -20.12 -2.05
C GLN A 118 8.65 -21.06 -2.46
N ASN A 119 7.72 -21.34 -1.53
CA ASN A 119 6.66 -22.32 -1.73
C ASN A 119 5.24 -21.73 -1.72
N VAL A 120 5.08 -20.40 -1.57
CA VAL A 120 3.77 -19.76 -1.55
C VAL A 120 3.62 -18.75 -2.68
N ARG A 121 2.59 -18.97 -3.49
CA ARG A 121 2.13 -18.09 -4.57
C ARG A 121 0.70 -17.67 -4.33
N ILE A 122 0.39 -16.42 -4.66
CA ILE A 122 -0.96 -15.85 -4.54
C ILE A 122 -1.38 -15.34 -5.91
N GLY A 123 -2.48 -15.90 -6.44
CA GLY A 123 -3.02 -15.50 -7.73
C GLY A 123 -3.50 -14.06 -7.76
N LEU A 124 -3.28 -13.37 -8.88
CA LEU A 124 -3.61 -11.96 -9.09
C LEU A 124 -5.11 -11.71 -9.33
N ASN A 125 -5.95 -12.74 -9.40
CA ASN A 125 -7.40 -12.56 -9.55
C ASN A 125 -8.06 -12.23 -8.19
N ALA A 126 -8.14 -10.95 -7.87
CA ALA A 126 -8.73 -10.42 -6.64
C ALA A 126 -10.21 -10.83 -6.44
N LYS A 127 -10.97 -11.01 -7.52
CA LYS A 127 -12.39 -11.42 -7.47
C LYS A 127 -12.52 -12.88 -7.05
N LYS A 128 -11.69 -13.77 -7.61
CA LYS A 128 -11.67 -15.22 -7.30
C LYS A 128 -11.32 -15.48 -5.84
N HIS A 129 -10.31 -14.79 -5.34
CA HIS A 129 -9.78 -15.00 -3.99
C HIS A 129 -10.45 -14.12 -2.94
N ARG A 130 -11.28 -13.13 -3.33
CA ARG A 130 -11.98 -12.16 -2.47
C ARG A 130 -11.00 -11.39 -1.55
N ARG A 131 -9.81 -11.08 -2.09
CA ARG A 131 -8.74 -10.36 -1.40
C ARG A 131 -8.39 -9.09 -2.15
N ASN A 132 -7.85 -8.11 -1.45
CA ASN A 132 -7.08 -7.09 -2.12
C ASN A 132 -5.69 -7.68 -2.45
N LEU A 133 -4.97 -7.05 -3.34
CA LEU A 133 -3.61 -7.48 -3.72
C LEU A 133 -2.55 -6.56 -3.09
N ASN A 134 -2.95 -5.75 -2.11
CA ASN A 134 -2.02 -4.90 -1.38
C ASN A 134 -1.18 -5.75 -0.44
N THR A 135 0.12 -5.54 -0.49
CA THR A 135 1.10 -6.28 0.31
C THR A 135 1.97 -5.31 1.09
N LEU A 136 2.13 -5.58 2.37
CA LEU A 136 3.18 -4.95 3.18
C LEU A 136 4.39 -5.87 3.24
N VAL A 137 5.57 -5.37 2.89
CA VAL A 137 6.84 -6.09 3.01
C VAL A 137 7.73 -5.32 3.98
N CYS A 138 8.16 -5.99 5.03
CA CYS A 138 9.02 -5.40 6.04
C CYS A 138 10.32 -6.21 6.18
N GLY A 139 11.46 -5.53 6.05
CA GLY A 139 12.75 -6.17 6.20
C GLY A 139 13.88 -5.16 6.34
N GLY A 140 14.74 -5.34 7.33
CA GLY A 140 15.88 -4.48 7.60
C GLY A 140 16.85 -4.34 6.40
N SER A 141 17.84 -3.47 6.55
CA SER A 141 18.91 -3.39 5.55
C SER A 141 19.63 -4.75 5.43
N GLY A 142 19.85 -5.19 4.19
CA GLY A 142 20.43 -6.52 3.92
C GLY A 142 19.46 -7.71 4.07
N ALA A 143 18.20 -7.51 4.47
CA ALA A 143 17.19 -8.60 4.54
C ALA A 143 16.79 -9.12 3.14
N GLY A 144 17.19 -8.41 2.07
CA GLY A 144 16.99 -8.81 0.68
C GLY A 144 15.62 -8.53 0.11
N LYS A 145 14.97 -7.42 0.53
CA LYS A 145 13.66 -6.97 0.01
C LYS A 145 13.62 -6.96 -1.51
N THR A 146 14.55 -6.27 -2.13
CA THR A 146 14.66 -6.16 -3.59
C THR A 146 14.91 -7.52 -4.24
N ARG A 147 15.84 -8.32 -3.70
CA ARG A 147 16.24 -9.62 -4.25
C ARG A 147 15.19 -10.72 -4.09
N PHE A 148 14.54 -10.80 -2.93
CA PHE A 148 13.62 -11.92 -2.61
C PHE A 148 12.15 -11.60 -2.87
N TYR A 149 11.79 -10.31 -3.08
CA TYR A 149 10.41 -9.93 -3.33
C TYR A 149 10.26 -9.06 -4.58
N CYS A 150 10.95 -7.89 -4.69
CA CYS A 150 10.71 -6.95 -5.78
C CYS A 150 11.02 -7.57 -7.15
N LYS A 151 12.28 -7.95 -7.37
CA LYS A 151 12.73 -8.53 -8.65
C LYS A 151 11.95 -9.79 -9.04
N PRO A 152 11.76 -10.81 -8.15
CA PRO A 152 11.00 -12.00 -8.52
C PRO A 152 9.57 -11.72 -8.97
N ASN A 153 8.90 -10.74 -8.35
CA ASN A 153 7.53 -10.39 -8.74
C ASN A 153 7.48 -9.63 -10.08
N LEU A 154 8.44 -8.76 -10.37
CA LEU A 154 8.56 -8.14 -11.69
C LEU A 154 8.92 -9.17 -12.78
N MET A 155 9.77 -10.14 -12.45
CA MET A 155 10.16 -11.22 -13.34
C MET A 155 8.99 -12.15 -13.73
N GLN A 156 7.88 -12.12 -13.01
CA GLN A 156 6.65 -12.82 -13.37
C GLN A 156 6.06 -12.30 -14.70
N THR A 157 6.35 -11.06 -15.08
CA THR A 157 5.85 -10.44 -16.33
C THR A 157 4.35 -10.63 -16.54
N SER A 158 3.58 -10.48 -15.45
CA SER A 158 2.13 -10.63 -15.43
C SER A 158 1.42 -9.68 -16.40
N ASN A 159 0.16 -9.94 -16.68
CA ASN A 159 -0.64 -9.06 -17.52
C ASN A 159 -1.17 -7.84 -16.72
N SER A 160 -0.24 -7.07 -16.20
CA SER A 160 -0.51 -5.81 -15.46
C SER A 160 0.57 -4.79 -15.77
N SER A 161 0.21 -3.52 -15.81
CA SER A 161 1.19 -2.43 -15.81
C SER A 161 1.86 -2.34 -14.44
N GLN A 162 3.11 -1.87 -14.42
CA GLN A 162 3.93 -1.79 -13.22
C GLN A 162 4.36 -0.33 -13.00
N VAL A 163 4.26 0.15 -11.77
CA VAL A 163 4.84 1.44 -11.36
C VAL A 163 5.85 1.13 -10.26
N ILE A 164 7.11 1.41 -10.51
CA ILE A 164 8.20 0.98 -9.67
C ILE A 164 8.94 2.19 -9.12
N LEU A 165 8.95 2.33 -7.79
CA LEU A 165 9.87 3.22 -7.11
C LEU A 165 11.19 2.46 -6.93
N ASP A 166 12.25 2.92 -7.56
CA ASP A 166 13.55 2.22 -7.64
C ASP A 166 14.69 3.11 -7.13
N PRO A 167 15.01 3.03 -5.83
CA PRO A 167 16.18 3.68 -5.30
C PRO A 167 17.44 3.11 -5.98
N LYS A 168 18.30 3.98 -6.52
CA LYS A 168 19.55 3.64 -7.23
C LYS A 168 19.41 3.10 -8.67
N GLY A 169 18.21 2.90 -9.19
CA GLY A 169 18.01 2.31 -10.52
C GLY A 169 18.46 0.84 -10.64
N GLU A 170 18.61 0.14 -9.50
CA GLU A 170 19.07 -1.26 -9.48
C GLU A 170 18.04 -2.20 -10.10
N ILE A 171 16.77 -1.96 -9.85
CA ILE A 171 15.68 -2.81 -10.34
C ILE A 171 15.59 -2.67 -11.87
N LEU A 172 15.53 -1.43 -12.38
CA LEU A 172 15.48 -1.16 -13.82
C LEU A 172 16.66 -1.80 -14.54
N ARG A 173 17.86 -1.56 -14.04
CA ARG A 173 19.09 -2.11 -14.61
C ARG A 173 19.07 -3.63 -14.73
N ASP A 174 18.52 -4.31 -13.72
CA ASP A 174 18.58 -5.77 -13.63
C ASP A 174 17.45 -6.47 -14.36
N VAL A 175 16.24 -5.88 -14.43
CA VAL A 175 15.06 -6.53 -15.04
C VAL A 175 14.54 -5.85 -16.30
N GLY A 176 15.03 -4.67 -16.69
CA GLY A 176 14.52 -3.88 -17.82
C GLY A 176 14.50 -4.67 -19.13
N ASN A 177 15.57 -5.38 -19.47
CA ASN A 177 15.65 -6.23 -20.68
C ASN A 177 14.56 -7.31 -20.73
N LEU A 178 14.22 -7.88 -19.58
CA LEU A 178 13.15 -8.87 -19.49
C LEU A 178 11.79 -8.24 -19.71
N LEU A 179 11.53 -7.07 -19.11
CA LEU A 179 10.24 -6.37 -19.24
C LEU A 179 10.01 -5.92 -20.69
N GLU A 180 11.02 -5.37 -21.34
CA GLU A 180 10.94 -4.98 -22.75
C GLU A 180 10.61 -6.18 -23.65
N LYS A 181 11.32 -7.32 -23.48
CA LYS A 181 11.01 -8.58 -24.19
C LYS A 181 9.62 -9.11 -23.89
N ALA A 182 9.06 -8.84 -22.71
CA ALA A 182 7.71 -9.23 -22.33
C ALA A 182 6.62 -8.26 -22.85
N GLY A 183 7.02 -7.27 -23.66
CA GLY A 183 6.12 -6.31 -24.32
C GLY A 183 5.66 -5.18 -23.42
N TYR A 184 6.42 -4.84 -22.38
CA TYR A 184 6.19 -3.61 -21.62
C TYR A 184 6.78 -2.41 -22.37
N GLU A 185 6.03 -1.33 -22.43
CA GLU A 185 6.57 -0.01 -22.73
C GLU A 185 7.27 0.52 -21.48
N ILE A 186 8.58 0.77 -21.55
CA ILE A 186 9.36 1.24 -20.42
C ILE A 186 9.38 2.76 -20.41
N LYS A 187 8.87 3.35 -19.34
CA LYS A 187 8.92 4.78 -19.04
C LYS A 187 9.80 5.00 -17.82
N VAL A 188 10.62 6.03 -17.84
CA VAL A 188 11.58 6.28 -16.74
C VAL A 188 11.53 7.76 -16.37
N LEU A 189 11.18 8.05 -15.12
CA LEU A 189 11.47 9.34 -14.49
C LEU A 189 12.75 9.16 -13.68
N ASP A 190 13.87 9.67 -14.21
CA ASP A 190 15.20 9.51 -13.59
C ASP A 190 15.61 10.80 -12.90
N LEU A 191 15.54 10.82 -11.57
CA LEU A 191 16.01 11.95 -10.74
C LEU A 191 17.46 11.76 -10.27
N ILE A 192 18.12 10.67 -10.69
CA ILE A 192 19.55 10.43 -10.44
C ILE A 192 20.36 11.05 -11.58
N SER A 193 19.91 10.82 -12.82
CA SER A 193 20.55 11.33 -14.03
C SER A 193 19.48 11.91 -14.95
N MET A 194 19.04 13.14 -14.65
CA MET A 194 17.90 13.80 -15.30
C MET A 194 18.03 13.87 -16.83
N GLU A 195 19.25 13.87 -17.35
CA GLU A 195 19.51 13.90 -18.80
C GLU A 195 18.96 12.70 -19.57
N LYS A 196 18.82 11.56 -18.90
CA LYS A 196 18.30 10.29 -19.48
C LYS A 196 16.84 10.03 -19.12
N SER A 197 16.18 10.97 -18.49
CA SER A 197 14.80 10.84 -18.06
C SER A 197 13.83 11.12 -19.21
N HIS A 198 12.68 10.45 -19.22
CA HIS A 198 11.50 10.97 -19.90
C HIS A 198 11.02 12.23 -19.19
N CYS A 199 10.53 13.18 -19.96
CA CYS A 199 9.95 14.41 -19.44
C CYS A 199 8.62 14.12 -18.74
N TYR A 200 8.36 14.88 -17.67
CA TYR A 200 7.13 14.83 -16.90
C TYR A 200 6.64 16.21 -16.57
N ASN A 201 5.59 16.67 -17.25
CA ASN A 201 4.98 17.97 -17.00
C ASN A 201 3.69 17.80 -16.18
N PRO A 202 3.66 18.23 -14.91
CA PRO A 202 2.46 18.13 -14.07
C PRO A 202 1.25 18.90 -14.61
N PHE A 203 1.42 19.91 -15.46
CA PHE A 203 0.32 20.71 -16.00
C PHE A 203 -0.57 19.92 -16.96
N VAL A 204 -0.02 18.97 -17.70
CA VAL A 204 -0.76 18.10 -18.65
C VAL A 204 -1.88 17.30 -17.96
N TYR A 205 -1.75 17.06 -16.65
CA TYR A 205 -2.69 16.26 -15.87
C TYR A 205 -3.71 17.10 -15.08
N LEU A 206 -3.76 18.42 -15.32
CA LEU A 206 -4.73 19.34 -14.70
C LEU A 206 -5.98 19.40 -15.55
N ARG A 207 -7.09 18.85 -15.11
CA ARG A 207 -8.36 18.82 -15.83
C ARG A 207 -9.38 19.84 -15.34
N ASN A 208 -9.21 20.30 -14.12
CA ASN A 208 -10.14 21.21 -13.46
C ASN A 208 -9.48 21.94 -12.28
N ASP A 209 -10.18 22.95 -11.76
CA ASP A 209 -9.72 23.78 -10.64
C ASP A 209 -9.26 22.97 -9.43
N ASN A 210 -9.93 21.86 -9.12
CA ASN A 210 -9.56 21.03 -7.98
C ASN A 210 -8.20 20.35 -8.16
N ASP A 211 -7.84 19.99 -9.42
CA ASP A 211 -6.55 19.35 -9.70
C ASP A 211 -5.42 20.38 -9.53
N ILE A 212 -5.65 21.65 -9.89
CA ILE A 212 -4.73 22.76 -9.66
C ILE A 212 -4.52 22.97 -8.15
N GLN A 213 -5.61 23.01 -7.38
CA GLN A 213 -5.53 23.13 -5.92
C GLN A 213 -4.72 22.00 -5.28
N ARG A 214 -4.91 20.77 -5.76
CA ARG A 214 -4.18 19.59 -5.28
C ARG A 214 -2.70 19.64 -5.64
N LEU A 215 -2.37 20.08 -6.87
CA LEU A 215 -0.99 20.25 -7.30
C LEU A 215 -0.25 21.23 -6.36
N VAL A 216 -0.83 22.41 -6.14
CA VAL A 216 -0.24 23.43 -5.26
C VAL A 216 -0.11 22.92 -3.82
N THR A 217 -1.17 22.31 -3.28
CA THR A 217 -1.15 21.75 -1.92
C THR A 217 -0.06 20.68 -1.77
N ASN A 218 0.06 19.77 -2.74
CA ASN A 218 1.07 18.72 -2.72
C ASN A 218 2.49 19.32 -2.82
N LEU A 219 2.70 20.27 -3.70
CA LEU A 219 3.98 20.93 -3.87
C LEU A 219 4.44 21.60 -2.57
N PHE A 220 3.58 22.41 -1.94
CA PHE A 220 3.90 23.06 -0.67
C PHE A 220 4.21 22.04 0.43
N LYS A 221 3.40 20.98 0.55
CA LYS A 221 3.61 19.93 1.53
C LYS A 221 4.94 19.18 1.32
N SER A 222 5.24 18.81 0.09
CA SER A 222 6.41 18.01 -0.24
C SER A 222 7.72 18.80 -0.25
N THR A 223 7.65 20.14 -0.38
CA THR A 223 8.80 21.06 -0.30
C THR A 223 8.99 21.68 1.09
N THR A 224 8.11 21.40 2.06
CA THR A 224 8.28 21.86 3.45
C THR A 224 9.40 21.07 4.12
N PRO A 225 10.46 21.73 4.65
CA PRO A 225 11.54 21.04 5.33
C PRO A 225 11.03 20.26 6.55
N LYS A 226 11.45 19.00 6.70
CA LYS A 226 11.07 18.15 7.84
C LYS A 226 11.56 18.80 9.15
N GLY A 227 10.63 19.03 10.08
CA GLY A 227 10.94 19.64 11.39
C GLY A 227 10.82 21.17 11.44
N SER A 228 10.65 21.86 10.32
CA SER A 228 10.26 23.28 10.32
C SER A 228 8.73 23.35 10.41
N GLN A 229 8.20 23.38 11.63
CA GLN A 229 6.88 24.00 11.78
C GLN A 229 7.09 25.49 11.55
N SER A 230 6.60 26.02 10.44
CA SER A 230 6.45 27.45 10.25
C SER A 230 5.67 27.97 11.46
N ASN A 231 6.29 28.80 12.29
CA ASN A 231 5.61 29.42 13.44
C ASN A 231 4.45 30.32 12.99
N ASP A 232 4.40 30.66 11.70
CA ASP A 232 3.36 31.47 11.10
C ASP A 232 2.95 30.88 9.74
N PRO A 233 1.80 30.18 9.65
CA PRO A 233 1.29 29.61 8.41
C PRO A 233 0.85 30.67 7.38
N PHE A 234 0.84 31.95 7.74
CA PHE A 234 0.46 33.07 6.88
C PHE A 234 1.29 33.10 5.59
N TRP A 235 2.63 32.99 5.72
CA TRP A 235 3.54 33.11 4.58
C TRP A 235 3.35 32.00 3.54
N ASP A 236 3.21 30.77 4.00
CA ASP A 236 2.97 29.64 3.10
C ASP A 236 1.58 29.73 2.45
N THR A 237 0.56 30.18 3.19
CA THR A 237 -0.78 30.39 2.65
C THR A 237 -0.79 31.49 1.60
N ALA A 238 -0.14 32.64 1.87
CA ALA A 238 -0.07 33.75 0.94
C ALA A 238 0.77 33.40 -0.31
N ALA A 239 1.88 32.68 -0.16
CA ALA A 239 2.68 32.19 -1.27
C ALA A 239 1.89 31.17 -2.13
N SER A 240 1.07 30.32 -1.51
CA SER A 240 0.21 29.40 -2.26
C SER A 240 -0.88 30.12 -3.05
N MET A 241 -1.41 31.25 -2.55
CA MET A 241 -2.36 32.09 -3.30
C MET A 241 -1.72 32.68 -4.55
N LEU A 242 -0.48 33.19 -4.45
CA LEU A 242 0.24 33.69 -5.63
C LEU A 242 0.48 32.56 -6.63
N LEU A 243 0.96 31.39 -6.18
CA LEU A 243 1.19 30.25 -7.07
C LEU A 243 -0.12 29.79 -7.76
N LEU A 244 -1.24 29.76 -7.03
CA LEU A 244 -2.55 29.45 -7.60
C LEU A 244 -2.93 30.46 -8.68
N ALA A 245 -2.72 31.76 -8.47
CA ALA A 245 -3.00 32.78 -9.47
C ALA A 245 -2.20 32.53 -10.77
N LEU A 246 -0.88 32.24 -10.61
CA LEU A 246 0.00 31.98 -11.77
C LEU A 246 -0.41 30.70 -12.52
N ILE A 247 -0.66 29.60 -11.81
CA ILE A 247 -1.03 28.33 -12.46
C ILE A 247 -2.42 28.42 -13.11
N PHE A 248 -3.40 29.09 -12.47
CA PHE A 248 -4.71 29.30 -13.09
C PHE A 248 -4.61 30.17 -14.34
N TYR A 249 -3.75 31.20 -14.31
CA TYR A 249 -3.51 32.00 -15.52
C TYR A 249 -2.94 31.13 -16.65
N LEU A 250 -1.85 30.40 -16.38
CA LEU A 250 -1.21 29.56 -17.38
C LEU A 250 -2.16 28.46 -17.92
N HIS A 251 -2.97 27.86 -17.06
CA HIS A 251 -3.85 26.77 -17.46
C HIS A 251 -5.00 27.23 -18.37
N TYR A 252 -5.52 28.45 -18.19
CA TYR A 252 -6.68 28.90 -18.94
C TYR A 252 -6.35 29.85 -20.09
N GLU A 253 -5.27 30.64 -19.97
CA GLU A 253 -4.99 31.73 -20.90
C GLU A 253 -3.72 31.48 -21.74
N ALA A 254 -2.77 30.67 -21.24
CA ALA A 254 -1.52 30.42 -21.96
C ALA A 254 -1.62 29.21 -22.92
N PRO A 255 -0.87 29.23 -24.04
CA PRO A 255 -0.73 28.07 -24.91
C PRO A 255 -0.11 26.87 -24.17
N GLU A 256 -0.37 25.64 -24.63
CA GLU A 256 0.05 24.41 -23.98
C GLU A 256 1.58 24.33 -23.75
N GLU A 257 2.38 24.89 -24.67
CA GLU A 257 3.84 24.90 -24.57
C GLU A 257 4.35 25.74 -23.39
N GLU A 258 3.57 26.73 -22.96
CA GLU A 258 3.89 27.62 -21.84
C GLU A 258 3.33 27.10 -20.50
N GLN A 259 2.49 26.08 -20.51
CA GLN A 259 1.91 25.49 -19.31
C GLN A 259 2.92 24.58 -18.61
N ASN A 260 3.89 25.16 -17.90
CA ASN A 260 4.95 24.45 -17.17
C ASN A 260 5.54 25.28 -16.03
N PHE A 261 6.36 24.66 -15.20
CA PHE A 261 6.99 25.36 -14.08
C PHE A 261 8.07 26.37 -14.49
N ALA A 262 8.70 26.19 -15.65
CA ALA A 262 9.65 27.20 -16.14
C ALA A 262 8.94 28.53 -16.39
N MET A 263 7.75 28.51 -16.98
CA MET A 263 6.94 29.72 -17.19
C MET A 263 6.42 30.30 -15.86
N VAL A 264 6.07 29.48 -14.88
CA VAL A 264 5.75 29.97 -13.51
C VAL A 264 6.91 30.75 -12.94
N MET A 265 8.15 30.28 -13.14
CA MET A 265 9.35 31.00 -12.66
C MET A 265 9.57 32.32 -13.40
N GLU A 266 9.31 32.37 -14.71
CA GLU A 266 9.36 33.63 -15.48
C GLU A 266 8.32 34.64 -14.99
N MET A 267 7.07 34.21 -14.81
CA MET A 267 6.02 35.06 -14.25
C MET A 267 6.37 35.57 -12.85
N LEU A 268 7.00 34.72 -12.02
CA LEU A 268 7.43 35.11 -10.69
C LEU A 268 8.57 36.14 -10.74
N ARG A 269 9.48 36.05 -11.73
CA ARG A 269 10.50 37.09 -11.97
C ARG A 269 9.86 38.40 -12.45
N ALA A 270 8.84 38.32 -13.31
CA ALA A 270 8.07 39.47 -13.77
C ALA A 270 7.27 40.16 -12.66
N ALA A 271 7.06 39.49 -11.53
CA ALA A 271 6.45 40.07 -10.33
C ALA A 271 7.41 40.94 -9.50
N ALA A 272 8.72 40.93 -9.82
CA ALA A 272 9.72 41.62 -9.01
C ALA A 272 9.48 43.14 -9.00
N ILE A 273 9.38 43.70 -7.81
CA ILE A 273 9.30 45.14 -7.58
C ILE A 273 10.74 45.65 -7.39
N GLU A 274 11.26 46.41 -8.39
CA GLU A 274 12.65 46.86 -8.40
C GLU A 274 12.93 47.89 -7.32
N ASP A 275 12.02 48.83 -7.06
CA ASP A 275 12.18 49.90 -6.05
C ASP A 275 10.93 50.03 -5.18
N GLU A 276 11.11 50.09 -3.84
CA GLU A 276 10.02 50.29 -2.88
C GLU A 276 9.36 51.68 -3.00
N GLU A 277 10.07 52.68 -3.60
CA GLU A 277 9.55 54.02 -3.85
C GLU A 277 8.89 54.20 -5.22
N ASP A 278 9.09 53.26 -6.12
CA ASP A 278 8.53 53.29 -7.47
C ASP A 278 7.16 52.56 -7.49
N ASN A 279 6.09 53.36 -7.51
CA ASN A 279 4.70 52.90 -7.50
C ASN A 279 4.24 52.41 -8.89
N ARG A 280 5.18 52.06 -9.79
CA ARG A 280 4.84 51.51 -11.12
C ARG A 280 4.38 50.08 -11.01
N PRO A 281 3.33 49.68 -11.77
CA PRO A 281 2.90 48.30 -11.82
C PRO A 281 4.00 47.41 -12.43
N SER A 282 4.23 46.23 -11.83
CA SER A 282 5.15 45.25 -12.41
C SER A 282 4.60 44.71 -13.73
N PRO A 283 5.45 44.08 -14.57
CA PRO A 283 4.94 43.39 -15.77
C PRO A 283 3.85 42.35 -15.45
N LEU A 284 3.92 41.69 -14.31
CA LEU A 284 2.88 40.76 -13.85
C LEU A 284 1.57 41.49 -13.52
N ASP A 285 1.65 42.70 -12.88
CA ASP A 285 0.43 43.50 -12.58
C ASP A 285 -0.27 43.90 -13.87
N ASN A 286 0.48 44.28 -14.91
CA ASN A 286 -0.08 44.63 -16.20
C ASN A 286 -0.79 43.43 -16.85
N LEU A 287 -0.17 42.23 -16.80
CA LEU A 287 -0.75 41.00 -17.32
C LEU A 287 -2.10 40.66 -16.66
N PHE A 288 -2.19 40.80 -15.34
CA PHE A 288 -3.44 40.57 -14.63
C PHE A 288 -4.45 41.72 -14.79
N ALA A 289 -4.01 42.96 -15.04
CA ALA A 289 -4.89 44.06 -15.39
C ALA A 289 -5.51 43.86 -16.78
N ASP A 290 -4.77 43.39 -17.77
CA ASP A 290 -5.29 43.03 -19.08
C ASP A 290 -6.33 41.90 -18.96
N LEU A 291 -6.02 40.86 -18.20
CA LEU A 291 -6.99 39.77 -17.90
C LEU A 291 -8.27 40.31 -17.23
N GLU A 292 -8.14 41.29 -16.31
CA GLU A 292 -9.31 41.90 -15.65
C GLU A 292 -10.20 42.69 -16.62
N MET A 293 -9.62 43.29 -17.65
CA MET A 293 -10.37 43.96 -18.71
C MET A 293 -11.14 42.95 -19.58
N ASP A 294 -10.50 41.82 -19.89
CA ASP A 294 -11.08 40.80 -20.77
C ASP A 294 -12.09 39.90 -20.04
N ASN A 295 -11.77 39.44 -18.83
CA ASN A 295 -12.60 38.55 -18.04
C ASN A 295 -12.54 38.88 -16.52
N PRO A 296 -13.36 39.83 -16.04
CA PRO A 296 -13.32 40.32 -14.65
C PRO A 296 -13.61 39.24 -13.58
N ASP A 297 -14.27 38.16 -13.95
CA ASP A 297 -14.66 37.06 -13.07
C ASP A 297 -13.69 35.87 -13.10
N HIS A 298 -12.58 35.98 -13.84
CA HIS A 298 -11.62 34.92 -13.99
C HIS A 298 -11.06 34.44 -12.65
N ILE A 299 -10.93 33.10 -12.47
CA ILE A 299 -10.52 32.52 -11.20
C ILE A 299 -9.13 32.97 -10.76
N ALA A 300 -8.18 33.14 -11.70
CA ALA A 300 -6.83 33.60 -11.42
C ALA A 300 -6.82 34.99 -10.74
N LEU A 301 -7.72 35.89 -11.17
CA LEU A 301 -7.88 37.22 -10.59
C LEU A 301 -8.31 37.16 -9.13
N LYS A 302 -9.14 36.21 -8.71
CA LYS A 302 -9.57 36.07 -7.32
C LYS A 302 -8.39 35.80 -6.39
N TYR A 303 -7.48 34.93 -6.84
CA TYR A 303 -6.26 34.60 -6.10
C TYR A 303 -5.24 35.73 -6.16
N TYR A 304 -5.09 36.37 -7.32
CA TYR A 304 -4.18 37.47 -7.51
C TYR A 304 -4.57 38.69 -6.66
N ARG A 305 -5.85 39.09 -6.67
CA ARG A 305 -6.37 40.17 -5.81
C ARG A 305 -6.15 39.87 -4.33
N SER A 306 -6.33 38.61 -3.91
CA SER A 306 -6.09 38.19 -2.51
C SER A 306 -4.61 38.36 -2.13
N TYR A 307 -3.69 37.94 -3.01
CA TYR A 307 -2.26 38.17 -2.85
C TYR A 307 -1.95 39.66 -2.85
N HIS A 308 -2.43 40.42 -3.83
CA HIS A 308 -2.08 41.83 -4.06
C HIS A 308 -2.69 42.80 -3.03
N SER A 309 -3.54 42.34 -2.12
CA SER A 309 -4.13 43.16 -1.04
C SER A 309 -3.11 43.59 0.04
N GLY A 310 -1.91 43.04 0.03
CA GLY A 310 -0.86 43.36 0.99
C GLY A 310 -0.09 44.64 0.66
N SER A 311 0.70 45.13 1.62
CA SER A 311 1.67 46.22 1.37
C SER A 311 2.82 45.73 0.48
N ALA A 312 3.48 46.61 -0.27
CA ALA A 312 4.61 46.28 -1.16
C ALA A 312 5.69 45.44 -0.44
N LYS A 313 6.02 45.76 0.80
CA LYS A 313 6.95 44.97 1.62
C LYS A 313 6.43 43.56 1.91
N THR A 314 5.12 43.40 2.13
CA THR A 314 4.50 42.11 2.35
C THR A 314 4.51 41.28 1.06
N LEU A 315 4.18 41.89 -0.08
CA LEU A 315 4.20 41.23 -1.39
C LEU A 315 5.60 40.71 -1.73
N LYS A 316 6.65 41.52 -1.52
CA LYS A 316 8.05 41.11 -1.71
C LYS A 316 8.43 39.91 -0.84
N SER A 317 7.97 39.86 0.41
CA SER A 317 8.21 38.74 1.31
C SER A 317 7.48 37.48 0.84
N ILE A 318 6.26 37.59 0.31
CA ILE A 318 5.49 36.48 -0.26
C ILE A 318 6.18 35.93 -1.52
N GLN A 319 6.65 36.82 -2.42
CA GLN A 319 7.41 36.44 -3.61
C GLN A 319 8.68 35.66 -3.26
N ILE A 320 9.46 36.16 -2.26
CA ILE A 320 10.66 35.46 -1.78
C ILE A 320 10.31 34.09 -1.21
N THR A 321 9.21 33.99 -0.45
CA THR A 321 8.76 32.71 0.10
C THR A 321 8.41 31.73 -1.01
N LEU A 322 7.67 32.16 -2.03
CA LEU A 322 7.35 31.32 -3.19
C LEU A 322 8.59 30.95 -3.99
N ALA A 323 9.48 31.92 -4.26
CA ALA A 323 10.75 31.67 -4.96
C ALA A 323 11.60 30.62 -4.22
N ALA A 324 11.67 30.68 -2.89
CA ALA A 324 12.36 29.68 -2.09
C ALA A 324 11.73 28.27 -2.19
N ARG A 325 10.40 28.16 -2.31
CA ARG A 325 9.71 26.89 -2.53
C ARG A 325 9.96 26.30 -3.91
N LEU A 326 10.11 27.15 -4.92
CA LEU A 326 10.31 26.79 -6.32
C LEU A 326 11.78 26.86 -6.76
N GLU A 327 12.72 27.16 -5.86
CA GLU A 327 14.15 27.38 -6.14
C GLU A 327 14.74 26.33 -7.09
N LYS A 328 14.35 25.06 -6.92
CA LYS A 328 14.88 23.93 -7.69
C LYS A 328 14.53 23.97 -9.17
N PHE A 329 13.40 24.58 -9.52
CA PHE A 329 13.02 24.79 -10.93
C PHE A 329 13.89 25.82 -11.67
N ASN A 330 14.81 26.50 -10.98
CA ASN A 330 15.87 27.28 -11.62
C ASN A 330 16.99 26.41 -12.22
N LEU A 331 17.07 25.12 -11.84
CA LEU A 331 18.02 24.20 -12.46
C LEU A 331 17.56 23.86 -13.86
N GLU A 332 18.43 24.08 -14.84
CA GLU A 332 18.13 23.84 -16.27
C GLU A 332 17.67 22.40 -16.51
N SER A 333 18.31 21.43 -15.86
CA SER A 333 17.94 20.01 -15.96
C SER A 333 16.52 19.71 -15.47
N LEU A 334 16.08 20.35 -14.36
CA LEU A 334 14.74 20.16 -13.84
C LEU A 334 13.70 20.93 -14.64
N ALA A 335 14.03 22.14 -15.10
CA ALA A 335 13.18 22.94 -15.99
C ALA A 335 12.91 22.17 -17.30
N ALA A 336 13.95 21.62 -17.90
CA ALA A 336 13.84 20.78 -19.10
C ALA A 336 13.02 19.51 -18.84
N LEU A 337 13.25 18.83 -17.72
CA LEU A 337 12.51 17.62 -17.32
C LEU A 337 11.01 17.87 -17.18
N THR A 338 10.61 19.08 -16.74
CA THR A 338 9.21 19.43 -16.46
C THR A 338 8.55 20.30 -17.53
N SER A 339 9.23 20.54 -18.68
CA SER A 339 8.71 21.39 -19.77
C SER A 339 7.74 20.66 -20.71
N ALA A 340 7.86 19.35 -20.86
CA ALA A 340 7.04 18.51 -21.71
C ALA A 340 6.59 17.24 -20.97
N ASP A 341 5.66 16.47 -21.54
CA ASP A 341 5.23 15.20 -20.99
C ASP A 341 5.45 14.04 -21.95
N GLU A 342 6.20 13.05 -21.51
CA GLU A 342 6.47 11.79 -22.23
C GLU A 342 5.99 10.57 -21.44
N LEU A 343 5.56 10.76 -20.17
CA LEU A 343 5.14 9.65 -19.31
C LEU A 343 3.77 9.11 -19.67
N ASP A 344 2.85 9.94 -20.17
CA ASP A 344 1.49 9.55 -20.54
C ASP A 344 0.80 8.72 -19.45
N LEU A 345 0.66 9.32 -18.26
CA LEU A 345 0.06 8.64 -17.09
C LEU A 345 -1.39 8.18 -17.34
N ALA A 346 -2.09 8.83 -18.28
CA ALA A 346 -3.46 8.47 -18.61
C ALA A 346 -3.56 7.07 -19.23
N SER A 347 -2.55 6.65 -20.01
CA SER A 347 -2.52 5.35 -20.70
C SER A 347 -2.09 4.18 -19.83
N MET A 348 -1.62 4.41 -18.58
CA MET A 348 -1.06 3.37 -17.71
C MET A 348 -1.99 2.18 -17.44
N GLY A 349 -3.30 2.38 -17.45
CA GLY A 349 -4.31 1.32 -17.28
C GLY A 349 -4.82 0.71 -18.60
N GLU A 350 -4.33 1.18 -19.76
CA GLU A 350 -4.78 0.81 -21.10
C GLU A 350 -3.69 0.08 -21.89
N LYS A 351 -2.44 0.46 -21.68
CA LYS A 351 -1.25 -0.16 -22.28
C LYS A 351 -0.44 -0.87 -21.21
N LYS A 352 0.25 -1.94 -21.61
CA LYS A 352 1.15 -2.67 -20.73
C LYS A 352 2.45 -1.89 -20.55
N THR A 353 2.53 -1.08 -19.49
CA THR A 353 3.61 -0.13 -19.26
C THR A 353 4.35 -0.48 -17.97
N ALA A 354 5.66 -0.24 -17.94
CA ALA A 354 6.49 -0.28 -16.74
C ALA A 354 7.09 1.13 -16.51
N LEU A 355 6.51 1.88 -15.58
CA LEU A 355 6.98 3.20 -15.19
C LEU A 355 7.95 3.06 -14.02
N PHE A 356 9.18 3.48 -14.20
CA PHE A 356 10.21 3.53 -13.17
C PHE A 356 10.41 4.98 -12.68
N ALA A 357 10.30 5.20 -11.39
CA ALA A 357 10.72 6.42 -10.73
C ALA A 357 12.05 6.15 -10.01
N LEU A 358 13.15 6.62 -10.59
CA LEU A 358 14.50 6.46 -10.05
C LEU A 358 14.79 7.63 -9.12
N ILE A 359 15.09 7.33 -7.86
CA ILE A 359 15.42 8.35 -6.86
C ILE A 359 16.80 8.09 -6.26
N PRO A 360 17.58 9.13 -5.92
CA PRO A 360 18.81 8.94 -5.16
C PRO A 360 18.50 8.38 -3.76
N ASP A 361 19.32 7.47 -3.27
CA ASP A 361 19.16 6.89 -1.93
C ASP A 361 19.69 7.79 -0.79
N ASN A 362 20.57 8.73 -1.12
CA ASN A 362 21.27 9.62 -0.20
C ASN A 362 20.80 11.09 -0.29
N ASP A 363 19.95 11.42 -1.27
CA ASP A 363 19.42 12.77 -1.48
C ASP A 363 17.92 12.73 -1.75
N SER A 364 17.15 13.45 -0.93
CA SER A 364 15.70 13.58 -1.08
C SER A 364 15.27 14.89 -1.74
N SER A 365 16.20 15.67 -2.25
CA SER A 365 15.96 17.03 -2.74
C SER A 365 14.90 17.12 -3.84
N PHE A 366 14.83 16.12 -4.71
CA PHE A 366 13.89 16.08 -5.84
C PHE A 366 12.71 15.13 -5.63
N ASN A 367 12.60 14.48 -4.46
CA ASN A 367 11.52 13.51 -4.19
C ASN A 367 10.12 14.14 -4.18
N PHE A 368 10.02 15.48 -4.08
CA PHE A 368 8.76 16.19 -4.23
C PHE A 368 8.11 15.95 -5.60
N LEU A 369 8.91 15.82 -6.66
CA LEU A 369 8.40 15.56 -8.01
C LEU A 369 7.76 14.17 -8.11
N VAL A 370 8.37 13.17 -7.47
CA VAL A 370 7.79 11.82 -7.38
C VAL A 370 6.49 11.83 -6.53
N SER A 371 6.42 12.68 -5.51
CA SER A 371 5.19 12.84 -4.71
C SER A 371 4.05 13.42 -5.53
N ILE A 372 4.35 14.40 -6.41
CA ILE A 372 3.38 14.95 -7.37
C ILE A 372 2.98 13.86 -8.38
N LEU A 373 3.96 13.14 -8.94
CA LEU A 373 3.73 12.03 -9.87
C LEU A 373 2.74 11.00 -9.31
N TYR A 374 2.97 10.49 -8.10
CA TYR A 374 2.06 9.50 -7.51
C TYR A 374 0.67 10.06 -7.25
N THR A 375 0.58 11.32 -6.80
CA THR A 375 -0.73 11.98 -6.60
C THR A 375 -1.51 12.06 -7.90
N GLN A 376 -0.87 12.53 -8.97
CA GLN A 376 -1.50 12.66 -10.28
C GLN A 376 -1.79 11.29 -10.90
N LEU A 377 -0.90 10.31 -10.73
CA LEU A 377 -1.11 8.96 -11.21
C LEU A 377 -2.36 8.32 -10.57
N PHE A 378 -2.55 8.42 -9.26
CA PHE A 378 -3.78 7.95 -8.62
C PHE A 378 -5.02 8.65 -9.18
N GLN A 379 -4.94 9.97 -9.39
CA GLN A 379 -6.04 10.74 -9.96
C GLN A 379 -6.38 10.27 -11.38
N GLN A 380 -5.37 10.07 -12.24
CA GLN A 380 -5.55 9.60 -13.61
C GLN A 380 -6.12 8.19 -13.65
N LEU A 381 -5.57 7.25 -12.89
CA LEU A 381 -6.04 5.86 -12.84
C LEU A 381 -7.49 5.76 -12.33
N PHE A 382 -7.82 6.53 -11.30
CA PHE A 382 -9.18 6.49 -10.74
C PHE A 382 -10.19 7.14 -11.68
N TYR A 383 -9.80 8.26 -12.31
CA TYR A 383 -10.65 8.88 -13.32
C TYR A 383 -10.89 7.97 -14.52
N SER A 384 -9.83 7.36 -15.07
CA SER A 384 -9.92 6.41 -16.17
C SER A 384 -10.81 5.22 -15.80
N ALA A 385 -10.61 4.62 -14.62
CA ALA A 385 -11.44 3.52 -14.16
C ALA A 385 -12.92 3.90 -14.03
N ASP A 386 -13.21 5.02 -13.35
CA ASP A 386 -14.57 5.38 -12.97
C ASP A 386 -15.38 5.98 -14.12
N HIS A 387 -14.74 6.80 -14.99
CA HIS A 387 -15.45 7.59 -16.02
C HIS A 387 -15.30 7.02 -17.43
N ILE A 388 -14.18 6.32 -17.72
CA ILE A 388 -13.92 5.79 -19.06
C ILE A 388 -14.24 4.29 -19.13
N HIS A 389 -13.84 3.51 -18.13
CA HIS A 389 -13.89 2.04 -18.17
C HIS A 389 -14.94 1.40 -17.25
N GLY A 390 -15.94 2.15 -16.79
CA GLY A 390 -17.08 1.59 -16.04
C GLY A 390 -16.74 0.97 -14.68
N GLY A 391 -15.71 1.47 -14.00
CA GLY A 391 -15.36 1.15 -12.63
C GLY A 391 -14.11 0.28 -12.44
N SER A 392 -13.45 -0.17 -13.52
CA SER A 392 -12.19 -0.95 -13.42
C SER A 392 -11.34 -0.77 -14.66
N LEU A 393 -10.04 -0.60 -14.48
CA LEU A 393 -9.08 -0.49 -15.58
C LEU A 393 -9.05 -1.76 -16.44
N PRO A 394 -8.86 -1.65 -17.77
CA PRO A 394 -8.69 -2.78 -18.69
C PRO A 394 -7.44 -3.61 -18.35
N ILE A 395 -6.33 -2.95 -18.05
CA ILE A 395 -5.08 -3.56 -17.60
C ILE A 395 -4.88 -3.15 -16.14
N PRO A 396 -4.83 -4.11 -15.19
CA PRO A 396 -4.55 -3.80 -13.80
C PRO A 396 -3.19 -3.10 -13.63
N VAL A 397 -3.09 -2.21 -12.66
CA VAL A 397 -1.86 -1.49 -12.35
C VAL A 397 -1.35 -1.92 -10.97
N HIS A 398 -0.11 -2.38 -10.90
CA HIS A 398 0.55 -2.73 -9.65
C HIS A 398 1.67 -1.73 -9.34
N MET A 399 1.62 -1.14 -8.15
CA MET A 399 2.64 -0.21 -7.68
C MET A 399 3.59 -0.93 -6.73
N LEU A 400 4.86 -1.00 -7.07
CA LEU A 400 5.93 -1.57 -6.26
C LEU A 400 6.77 -0.42 -5.70
N MET A 401 6.57 -0.11 -4.42
CA MET A 401 7.18 1.05 -3.77
C MET A 401 8.33 0.61 -2.88
N ASP A 402 9.51 0.38 -3.48
CA ASP A 402 10.72 0.07 -2.72
C ASP A 402 11.19 1.35 -2.00
N GLU A 403 11.56 1.22 -0.73
CA GLU A 403 11.84 2.35 0.16
C GLU A 403 10.72 3.41 0.22
N PHE A 404 9.50 2.94 0.39
CA PHE A 404 8.27 3.75 0.50
C PHE A 404 8.41 5.01 1.38
N ALA A 405 9.25 4.96 2.41
CA ALA A 405 9.46 6.07 3.34
C ALA A 405 10.15 7.30 2.73
N ASN A 406 10.71 7.17 1.52
CA ASN A 406 11.43 8.26 0.86
C ASN A 406 10.52 9.20 0.05
N VAL A 407 9.26 8.85 -0.12
CA VAL A 407 8.28 9.63 -0.89
C VAL A 407 7.16 10.12 0.01
N SER A 408 6.80 11.40 -0.10
CA SER A 408 5.63 11.96 0.57
C SER A 408 4.39 11.66 -0.25
N LEU A 409 3.48 10.85 0.30
CA LEU A 409 2.20 10.51 -0.31
C LEU A 409 1.08 11.42 0.23
N PRO A 410 -0.09 11.45 -0.43
CA PRO A 410 -1.26 12.16 0.07
C PRO A 410 -1.63 11.73 1.50
N ASP A 411 -2.12 12.66 2.33
CA ASP A 411 -2.53 12.36 3.71
C ASP A 411 -3.65 11.30 3.78
N ASP A 412 -4.49 11.26 2.76
CA ASP A 412 -5.57 10.29 2.62
C ASP A 412 -5.13 8.97 1.95
N PHE A 413 -3.85 8.61 2.00
CA PHE A 413 -3.33 7.41 1.36
C PHE A 413 -4.00 6.13 1.87
N ASP A 414 -4.39 6.07 3.13
CA ASP A 414 -5.18 4.96 3.69
C ASP A 414 -6.56 4.82 3.03
N LYS A 415 -7.20 5.93 2.70
CA LYS A 415 -8.47 5.94 1.95
C LYS A 415 -8.25 5.49 0.50
N ILE A 416 -7.17 5.96 -0.14
CA ILE A 416 -6.77 5.53 -1.48
C ILE A 416 -6.60 4.00 -1.51
N LEU A 417 -5.87 3.42 -0.54
CA LEU A 417 -5.68 1.97 -0.41
C LEU A 417 -7.01 1.20 -0.30
N SER A 418 -7.98 1.76 0.39
CA SER A 418 -9.27 1.09 0.62
C SER A 418 -10.12 0.96 -0.65
N VAL A 419 -9.99 1.90 -1.58
CA VAL A 419 -10.84 2.00 -2.79
C VAL A 419 -10.15 1.50 -4.07
N MET A 420 -8.83 1.35 -4.09
CA MET A 420 -8.07 1.02 -5.30
C MET A 420 -8.37 -0.38 -5.87
N ARG A 421 -8.72 -1.35 -5.00
CA ARG A 421 -9.01 -2.72 -5.42
C ARG A 421 -10.10 -2.82 -6.49
N SER A 422 -11.21 -2.10 -6.35
CA SER A 422 -12.33 -2.14 -7.29
C SER A 422 -11.92 -1.65 -8.67
N ARG A 423 -10.96 -0.73 -8.73
CA ARG A 423 -10.45 -0.09 -9.94
C ARG A 423 -9.34 -0.87 -10.64
N GLY A 424 -8.94 -2.03 -10.09
CA GLY A 424 -7.84 -2.82 -10.65
C GLY A 424 -6.45 -2.31 -10.30
N VAL A 425 -6.33 -1.48 -9.25
CA VAL A 425 -5.05 -0.96 -8.76
C VAL A 425 -4.66 -1.69 -7.48
N SER A 426 -3.36 -1.98 -7.30
CA SER A 426 -2.81 -2.62 -6.11
C SER A 426 -1.40 -2.08 -5.81
N VAL A 427 -0.95 -2.28 -4.57
CA VAL A 427 0.36 -1.77 -4.12
C VAL A 427 1.12 -2.79 -3.29
N SER A 428 2.43 -2.83 -3.48
CA SER A 428 3.39 -3.44 -2.56
C SER A 428 4.16 -2.34 -1.84
N ILE A 429 3.86 -2.14 -0.55
CA ILE A 429 4.52 -1.19 0.33
C ILE A 429 5.73 -1.86 0.94
N ILE A 430 6.94 -1.37 0.66
CA ILE A 430 8.18 -1.98 1.11
C ILE A 430 8.90 -1.05 2.07
N LEU A 431 9.14 -1.54 3.29
CA LEU A 431 9.70 -0.79 4.40
C LEU A 431 10.91 -1.50 5.00
N GLN A 432 11.81 -0.74 5.60
CA GLN A 432 12.88 -1.30 6.40
C GLN A 432 12.38 -1.76 7.78
N ASN A 433 11.44 -1.01 8.37
CA ASN A 433 10.81 -1.30 9.65
C ASN A 433 9.47 -0.55 9.77
N LEU A 434 8.64 -0.96 10.73
CA LEU A 434 7.32 -0.33 10.96
C LEU A 434 7.42 1.06 11.59
N ALA A 435 8.54 1.42 12.24
CA ALA A 435 8.74 2.76 12.77
C ALA A 435 8.73 3.82 11.67
N GLN A 436 9.22 3.49 10.46
CA GLN A 436 9.13 4.38 9.30
C GLN A 436 7.68 4.70 8.94
N LEU A 437 6.81 3.69 8.90
CA LEU A 437 5.39 3.90 8.60
C LEU A 437 4.70 4.73 9.68
N LYS A 438 5.01 4.47 10.95
CA LYS A 438 4.48 5.24 12.09
C LYS A 438 4.92 6.70 12.07
N ALA A 439 6.14 6.98 11.64
CA ALA A 439 6.65 8.35 11.51
C ALA A 439 5.99 9.13 10.36
N LEU A 440 5.64 8.44 9.25
CA LEU A 440 4.98 9.07 8.10
C LEU A 440 3.47 9.28 8.34
N PHE A 441 2.81 8.33 9.01
CA PHE A 441 1.36 8.29 9.16
C PHE A 441 1.00 8.02 10.63
N GLU A 442 1.25 9.00 11.52
CA GLU A 442 1.12 8.85 12.99
C GLU A 442 -0.21 8.22 13.43
N LYS A 443 -1.32 8.58 12.80
CA LYS A 443 -2.67 8.11 13.14
C LYS A 443 -3.21 7.05 12.18
N GLN A 444 -2.72 6.99 10.94
CA GLN A 444 -3.28 6.14 9.88
C GLN A 444 -2.46 4.86 9.63
N TRP A 445 -1.30 4.67 10.27
CA TRP A 445 -0.41 3.53 10.01
C TRP A 445 -1.09 2.16 10.21
N GLU A 446 -1.96 2.02 11.22
CA GLU A 446 -2.75 0.79 11.43
C GLU A 446 -3.78 0.57 10.32
N SER A 447 -4.42 1.65 9.83
CA SER A 447 -5.35 1.60 8.71
C SER A 447 -4.63 1.16 7.43
N ILE A 448 -3.42 1.65 7.19
CA ILE A 448 -2.60 1.26 6.03
C ILE A 448 -2.27 -0.23 6.09
N ILE A 449 -1.79 -0.74 7.24
CA ILE A 449 -1.53 -2.18 7.41
C ILE A 449 -2.81 -2.98 7.25
N GLY A 450 -3.92 -2.53 7.86
CA GLY A 450 -5.23 -3.17 7.77
C GLY A 450 -5.78 -3.28 6.35
N ASN A 451 -5.35 -2.38 5.45
CA ASN A 451 -5.68 -2.40 4.03
C ASN A 451 -4.72 -3.27 3.18
N CYS A 452 -3.75 -3.96 3.80
CA CYS A 452 -2.89 -4.95 3.15
C CYS A 452 -3.34 -6.36 3.58
N ASP A 453 -3.82 -7.16 2.63
CA ASP A 453 -4.25 -8.55 2.93
C ASP A 453 -3.06 -9.48 3.17
N GLU A 454 -1.88 -9.13 2.69
CA GLU A 454 -0.63 -9.86 2.90
C GLU A 454 0.39 -9.00 3.63
N PHE A 455 1.04 -9.59 4.64
CA PHE A 455 2.21 -9.02 5.29
C PHE A 455 3.36 -10.03 5.26
N LEU A 456 4.47 -9.65 4.62
CA LEU A 456 5.68 -10.44 4.51
C LEU A 456 6.79 -9.83 5.35
N TYR A 457 7.25 -10.55 6.37
CA TYR A 457 8.37 -10.15 7.22
C TYR A 457 9.63 -10.92 6.81
N LEU A 458 10.68 -10.19 6.43
CA LEU A 458 11.95 -10.74 5.94
C LEU A 458 13.09 -10.70 6.97
N GLY A 459 12.80 -10.31 8.20
CA GLY A 459 13.81 -10.12 9.24
C GLY A 459 14.25 -8.66 9.38
N GLY A 460 14.83 -8.33 10.52
CA GLY A 460 15.30 -6.97 10.82
C GLY A 460 15.78 -6.87 12.26
N ASN A 461 16.19 -5.67 12.71
CA ASN A 461 16.74 -5.43 14.05
C ASN A 461 15.95 -4.37 14.85
N GLU A 462 14.77 -3.93 14.37
CA GLU A 462 14.01 -2.88 15.03
C GLU A 462 12.97 -3.46 16.00
N GLN A 463 13.02 -3.01 17.26
CA GLN A 463 12.28 -3.60 18.37
C GLN A 463 10.75 -3.51 18.23
N SER A 464 10.22 -2.39 17.73
CA SER A 464 8.76 -2.25 17.63
C SER A 464 8.17 -3.16 16.55
N THR A 465 8.94 -3.46 15.51
CA THR A 465 8.58 -4.45 14.47
C THR A 465 8.59 -5.86 15.05
N HIS A 466 9.60 -6.23 15.83
CA HIS A 466 9.64 -7.56 16.47
C HIS A 466 8.45 -7.80 17.40
N LYS A 467 8.10 -6.80 18.23
CA LYS A 467 6.91 -6.87 19.10
C LYS A 467 5.63 -7.05 18.27
N TYR A 468 5.47 -6.25 17.23
CA TYR A 468 4.30 -6.32 16.36
C TYR A 468 4.16 -7.70 15.68
N VAL A 469 5.26 -8.24 15.13
CA VAL A 469 5.28 -9.57 14.50
C VAL A 469 4.95 -10.66 15.53
N SER A 470 5.52 -10.61 16.73
CA SER A 470 5.24 -11.56 17.82
C SER A 470 3.76 -11.50 18.25
N GLU A 471 3.19 -10.30 18.38
CA GLU A 471 1.78 -10.10 18.72
C GLU A 471 0.85 -10.66 17.63
N LEU A 472 1.18 -10.46 16.34
CA LEU A 472 0.42 -11.02 15.23
C LEU A 472 0.48 -12.55 15.16
N LEU A 473 1.61 -13.16 15.54
CA LEU A 473 1.75 -14.61 15.64
C LEU A 473 0.83 -15.18 16.73
N GLY A 474 0.61 -14.41 17.80
CA GLY A 474 -0.25 -14.80 18.90
C GLY A 474 0.39 -15.82 19.85
N LYS A 475 -0.43 -16.35 20.78
CA LYS A 475 0.01 -17.29 21.81
C LYS A 475 -0.46 -18.70 21.49
N GLU A 476 0.39 -19.67 21.78
CA GLU A 476 0.07 -21.09 21.82
C GLU A 476 -0.02 -21.58 23.28
N THR A 477 -0.77 -22.63 23.49
CA THR A 477 -0.85 -23.33 24.79
C THR A 477 0.21 -24.42 24.84
N ILE A 478 1.12 -24.34 25.80
CA ILE A 478 2.18 -25.31 26.02
C ILE A 478 2.02 -26.03 27.35
N ASP A 479 2.38 -27.31 27.37
CA ASP A 479 2.47 -28.08 28.60
C ASP A 479 3.85 -27.82 29.24
N THR A 480 3.88 -27.32 30.48
CA THR A 480 5.11 -27.05 31.23
C THR A 480 5.18 -28.00 32.42
N ASN A 481 6.28 -28.70 32.55
CA ASN A 481 6.54 -29.57 33.69
C ASN A 481 7.56 -28.92 34.62
N THR A 482 7.18 -28.69 35.86
CA THR A 482 8.12 -28.26 36.92
C THR A 482 8.52 -29.44 37.79
N TYR A 483 9.80 -29.70 37.84
CA TYR A 483 10.36 -30.78 38.68
C TYR A 483 10.89 -30.16 39.96
N GLY A 484 10.30 -30.56 41.09
CA GLY A 484 10.81 -30.23 42.43
C GLY A 484 11.52 -31.46 43.02
N LYS A 485 12.83 -31.35 43.30
CA LYS A 485 13.59 -32.35 44.06
C LYS A 485 13.98 -31.76 45.41
N SER A 486 13.49 -32.34 46.47
CA SER A 486 13.93 -31.99 47.83
C SER A 486 14.99 -33.00 48.29
N GLU A 487 16.20 -32.53 48.60
CA GLU A 487 17.27 -33.35 49.14
C GLU A 487 17.25 -33.26 50.68
N GLY A 488 16.67 -34.26 51.30
CA GLY A 488 16.61 -34.43 52.76
C GLY A 488 16.44 -35.92 53.13
N ARG A 489 16.51 -36.25 54.41
CA ARG A 489 16.43 -37.64 54.91
C ARG A 489 15.15 -38.42 54.52
N SER A 490 14.15 -37.73 53.97
CA SER A 490 12.97 -38.28 53.26
C SER A 490 12.73 -37.48 51.98
N GLY A 491 13.63 -37.62 50.99
CA GLY A 491 13.54 -36.93 49.73
C GLY A 491 12.20 -37.19 49.04
N SER A 492 11.45 -36.13 48.69
CA SER A 492 10.24 -36.23 47.90
C SER A 492 10.47 -35.71 46.47
N TYR A 493 9.91 -36.40 45.49
CA TYR A 493 9.91 -36.03 44.09
C TYR A 493 8.48 -35.57 43.75
N SER A 494 8.32 -34.31 43.34
CA SER A 494 7.03 -33.83 42.87
C SER A 494 7.15 -33.37 41.43
N THR A 495 6.29 -33.86 40.59
CA THR A 495 6.12 -33.38 39.20
C THR A 495 4.82 -32.59 39.16
N ASN A 496 4.90 -31.32 38.85
CA ASN A 496 3.73 -30.48 38.70
C ASN A 496 3.51 -30.22 37.19
N TYR A 497 2.37 -30.64 36.70
CA TYR A 497 1.94 -30.38 35.30
C TYR A 497 1.18 -29.06 35.29
N GLN A 498 1.69 -28.08 34.56
CA GLN A 498 1.06 -26.79 34.39
C GLN A 498 0.88 -26.47 32.91
N ILE A 499 -0.27 -25.95 32.57
CA ILE A 499 -0.55 -25.44 31.21
C ILE A 499 -0.31 -23.95 31.25
N SER A 500 0.49 -23.42 30.31
CA SER A 500 0.79 -21.99 30.19
C SER A 500 0.68 -21.51 28.77
N GLY A 501 0.48 -20.20 28.59
CA GLY A 501 0.52 -19.56 27.29
C GLY A 501 1.91 -19.05 26.97
N ARG A 502 2.39 -19.31 25.75
CA ARG A 502 3.63 -18.76 25.22
C ARG A 502 3.37 -18.13 23.85
N GLU A 503 4.03 -17.03 23.54
CA GLU A 503 4.05 -16.51 22.17
C GLU A 503 4.63 -17.58 21.23
N LEU A 504 4.03 -17.74 20.02
CA LEU A 504 4.50 -18.69 19.00
C LEU A 504 5.96 -18.42 18.61
N LEU A 505 6.35 -17.14 18.55
CA LEU A 505 7.72 -16.64 18.64
C LEU A 505 7.73 -15.41 19.55
N THR A 506 8.64 -15.39 20.51
CA THR A 506 8.90 -14.19 21.31
C THR A 506 9.56 -13.11 20.47
N PRO A 507 9.52 -11.81 20.85
CA PRO A 507 10.21 -10.74 20.11
C PRO A 507 11.70 -11.02 19.91
N ASP A 508 12.36 -11.67 20.87
CA ASP A 508 13.78 -12.06 20.76
C ASP A 508 14.00 -13.15 19.72
N GLU A 509 13.09 -14.13 19.65
CA GLU A 509 13.12 -15.19 18.64
C GLU A 509 12.82 -14.63 17.25
N VAL A 510 11.90 -13.66 17.12
CA VAL A 510 11.66 -12.93 15.87
C VAL A 510 12.91 -12.17 15.40
N ARG A 511 13.66 -11.56 16.34
CA ARG A 511 14.94 -10.91 16.03
C ARG A 511 15.99 -11.90 15.54
N MET A 512 16.00 -13.11 16.08
CA MET A 512 16.94 -14.18 15.74
C MET A 512 16.49 -15.04 14.55
N LEU A 513 15.46 -14.62 13.82
CA LEU A 513 14.99 -15.35 12.65
C LEU A 513 16.14 -15.57 11.66
N ASP A 514 16.41 -16.81 11.30
CA ASP A 514 17.43 -17.16 10.31
C ASP A 514 17.14 -16.45 8.98
N ASN A 515 18.15 -15.76 8.43
CA ASN A 515 18.00 -14.92 7.24
C ASN A 515 17.53 -15.67 5.98
N ARG A 516 17.51 -16.99 5.99
CA ARG A 516 16.94 -17.81 4.91
C ARG A 516 15.40 -17.83 4.92
N TYR A 517 14.79 -17.55 6.06
CA TYR A 517 13.33 -17.65 6.25
C TYR A 517 12.65 -16.29 6.21
N ALA A 518 11.38 -16.34 5.87
CA ALA A 518 10.42 -15.25 5.97
C ALA A 518 9.18 -15.70 6.74
N ILE A 519 8.49 -14.77 7.36
CA ILE A 519 7.19 -15.01 7.99
C ILE A 519 6.13 -14.32 7.13
N LEU A 520 5.16 -15.09 6.68
CA LEU A 520 4.06 -14.62 5.85
C LEU A 520 2.75 -14.68 6.63
N PHE A 521 2.09 -13.53 6.71
CA PHE A 521 0.73 -13.40 7.22
C PHE A 521 -0.20 -13.12 6.07
N ILE A 522 -1.31 -13.83 6.04
CA ILE A 522 -2.39 -13.65 5.06
C ILE A 522 -3.69 -13.53 5.85
N ARG A 523 -4.48 -12.51 5.59
CA ARG A 523 -5.74 -12.27 6.32
C ARG A 523 -6.64 -13.51 6.28
N GLY A 524 -7.01 -14.02 7.48
CA GLY A 524 -7.86 -15.19 7.64
C GLY A 524 -7.17 -16.54 7.47
N GLU A 525 -5.84 -16.58 7.35
CA GLU A 525 -5.02 -17.78 7.34
C GLU A 525 -4.11 -17.84 8.57
N LEU A 526 -3.59 -19.03 8.84
CA LEU A 526 -2.53 -19.20 9.83
C LEU A 526 -1.21 -18.65 9.28
N PRO A 527 -0.36 -18.05 10.14
CA PRO A 527 0.94 -17.55 9.71
C PRO A 527 1.84 -18.69 9.20
N VAL A 528 2.67 -18.40 8.22
CA VAL A 528 3.57 -19.39 7.62
C VAL A 528 5.01 -18.91 7.74
N MET A 529 5.88 -19.74 8.26
CA MET A 529 7.33 -19.58 8.17
C MET A 529 7.84 -20.44 7.02
N ASP A 530 8.45 -19.82 6.01
CA ASP A 530 8.93 -20.50 4.81
C ASP A 530 10.24 -19.85 4.32
N LEU A 531 10.94 -20.53 3.43
CA LEU A 531 12.15 -20.01 2.81
C LEU A 531 11.86 -18.77 1.96
N LYS A 532 12.72 -17.77 2.00
CA LYS A 532 12.69 -16.65 1.06
C LYS A 532 12.81 -17.16 -0.38
N TYR A 533 12.17 -16.46 -1.31
CA TYR A 533 12.20 -16.88 -2.72
C TYR A 533 13.61 -16.77 -3.30
N ASP A 534 14.11 -17.86 -3.85
CA ASP A 534 15.41 -17.87 -4.52
C ASP A 534 15.27 -17.41 -5.97
N ILE A 535 15.73 -16.20 -6.26
CA ILE A 535 15.63 -15.57 -7.58
C ILE A 535 16.28 -16.43 -8.69
N LEU A 536 17.34 -17.18 -8.37
CA LEU A 536 18.02 -18.04 -9.34
C LEU A 536 17.18 -19.23 -9.80
N LYS A 537 16.09 -19.54 -9.08
CA LYS A 537 15.12 -20.57 -9.47
C LYS A 537 13.97 -20.02 -10.33
N HIS A 538 13.95 -18.71 -10.57
CA HIS A 538 12.89 -18.13 -11.38
C HIS A 538 13.06 -18.52 -12.86
N PRO A 539 11.97 -18.93 -13.57
CA PRO A 539 12.06 -19.36 -14.98
C PRO A 539 12.68 -18.29 -15.90
N ASN A 540 12.43 -17.02 -15.62
CA ASN A 540 12.89 -15.90 -16.43
C ASN A 540 14.25 -15.33 -16.00
N VAL A 541 14.97 -15.96 -15.07
CA VAL A 541 16.25 -15.44 -14.55
C VAL A 541 17.29 -15.25 -15.65
N ALA A 542 17.28 -16.12 -16.66
CA ALA A 542 18.23 -16.06 -17.78
C ALA A 542 18.16 -14.73 -18.58
N TYR A 543 17.04 -14.01 -18.50
CA TYR A 543 16.84 -12.72 -19.20
C TYR A 543 17.13 -11.51 -18.33
N THR A 544 17.60 -11.69 -17.11
CA THR A 544 17.96 -10.65 -16.16
C THR A 544 19.47 -10.59 -15.92
N ALA A 545 19.95 -9.51 -15.34
CA ALA A 545 21.38 -9.39 -15.00
C ALA A 545 21.83 -10.49 -14.01
N ASP A 546 20.97 -10.91 -13.07
CA ASP A 546 21.22 -12.03 -12.15
C ASP A 546 21.48 -13.36 -12.87
N GLY A 547 20.93 -13.56 -14.07
CA GLY A 547 21.06 -14.77 -14.89
C GLY A 547 21.95 -14.62 -16.13
N LYS A 548 22.77 -13.58 -16.20
CA LYS A 548 23.66 -13.24 -17.35
C LYS A 548 22.91 -12.72 -18.60
N GLY A 549 21.69 -12.24 -18.47
CA GLY A 549 20.90 -11.66 -19.56
C GLY A 549 21.33 -10.25 -19.99
N GLY A 550 22.42 -9.75 -19.41
CA GLY A 550 22.91 -8.40 -19.64
C GLY A 550 22.25 -7.36 -18.75
N VAL A 551 22.90 -6.22 -18.63
CA VAL A 551 22.40 -5.05 -17.89
C VAL A 551 21.57 -4.21 -18.83
N TYR A 552 20.37 -3.81 -18.41
CA TYR A 552 19.56 -2.87 -19.18
C TYR A 552 20.20 -1.48 -19.14
N GLN A 553 20.35 -0.90 -20.30
CA GLN A 553 20.71 0.51 -20.45
C GLN A 553 19.50 1.24 -20.98
N HIS A 554 19.03 2.23 -20.25
CA HIS A 554 17.98 3.11 -20.74
C HIS A 554 18.51 3.87 -21.94
N GLY A 555 17.78 3.82 -23.06
CA GLY A 555 18.17 4.46 -24.30
C GLY A 555 18.34 5.97 -24.16
N GLU A 556 18.95 6.61 -25.17
CA GLU A 556 18.92 8.05 -25.29
C GLU A 556 17.44 8.45 -25.46
N VAL A 557 16.89 9.09 -24.42
CA VAL A 557 15.57 9.70 -24.51
C VAL A 557 15.71 10.80 -25.56
N THR A 558 14.96 10.71 -26.64
CA THR A 558 14.86 11.81 -27.61
C THR A 558 14.30 13.00 -26.84
N LYS A 559 15.18 13.89 -26.44
CA LYS A 559 14.77 15.15 -25.83
C LYS A 559 14.00 15.92 -26.91
N ASN A 560 12.68 15.93 -26.81
CA ASN A 560 11.85 16.85 -27.60
C ASN A 560 11.99 18.31 -27.14
N VAL A 561 12.87 18.56 -26.18
CA VAL A 561 13.29 19.91 -25.84
C VAL A 561 14.29 20.36 -26.88
N ALA A 562 13.92 21.30 -27.71
CA ALA A 562 14.85 22.04 -28.53
C ALA A 562 15.86 22.73 -27.62
N THR A 563 16.96 22.04 -27.29
CA THR A 563 18.12 22.73 -26.75
C THR A 563 18.69 23.59 -27.84
N ILE A 564 19.31 24.73 -27.50
CA ILE A 564 20.00 25.61 -28.45
C ILE A 564 20.97 24.80 -29.32
N GLU A 565 21.52 23.70 -28.88
CA GLU A 565 22.34 22.73 -29.64
C GLU A 565 21.58 22.02 -30.78
N THR A 566 20.26 21.80 -30.66
CA THR A 566 19.44 21.24 -31.78
C THR A 566 19.08 22.26 -32.86
N LEU A 567 19.33 23.53 -32.59
CA LEU A 567 19.23 24.60 -33.63
C LEU A 567 20.50 24.71 -34.47
N TYR A 568 21.59 24.06 -34.12
CA TYR A 568 22.71 23.90 -35.04
C TYR A 568 22.31 22.87 -36.07
N VAL A 569 21.72 23.35 -37.15
CA VAL A 569 21.60 22.60 -38.39
C VAL A 569 23.02 22.28 -38.81
N ASP A 570 23.34 20.98 -38.93
CA ASP A 570 24.59 20.56 -39.55
C ASP A 570 24.59 21.12 -40.98
N LEU A 571 25.34 22.19 -41.18
CA LEU A 571 25.41 22.89 -42.49
C LEU A 571 25.94 21.97 -43.58
N ASP A 572 26.61 20.87 -43.24
CA ASP A 572 27.07 19.86 -44.17
C ASP A 572 25.94 18.91 -44.64
N SER A 573 24.78 18.92 -44.00
CA SER A 573 23.62 18.10 -44.35
C SER A 573 22.52 18.85 -45.14
N VAL A 574 22.64 20.15 -45.33
CA VAL A 574 21.71 20.93 -46.14
C VAL A 574 22.15 20.75 -47.60
N PRO A 575 21.29 20.19 -48.50
CA PRO A 575 21.61 20.19 -49.91
C PRO A 575 21.81 21.63 -50.37
N GLU A 576 22.92 21.89 -51.07
CA GLU A 576 23.18 23.20 -51.68
C GLU A 576 21.95 23.64 -52.48
N MET A 577 21.11 24.47 -51.92
CA MET A 577 20.18 25.25 -52.69
C MET A 577 21.00 26.29 -53.44
N GLU A 578 20.99 26.23 -54.76
CA GLU A 578 21.51 27.29 -55.59
C GLU A 578 20.95 28.63 -55.10
N LEU A 579 21.75 29.35 -54.33
CA LEU A 579 21.49 30.74 -53.99
C LEU A 579 21.55 31.53 -55.30
N SER A 580 20.41 31.94 -55.81
CA SER A 580 20.36 33.01 -56.84
C SER A 580 21.11 34.21 -56.24
N GLU A 581 22.10 34.69 -56.97
CA GLU A 581 22.91 35.84 -56.59
C GLU A 581 22.03 37.04 -56.24
N THR A 582 21.68 37.19 -55.01
CA THR A 582 21.24 38.46 -54.44
C THR A 582 22.45 39.04 -53.72
N THR A 583 23.12 39.95 -54.39
CA THR A 583 24.16 40.79 -53.81
C THR A 583 23.55 41.61 -52.69
N TYR A 584 23.94 41.31 -51.48
CA TYR A 584 23.67 42.17 -50.31
C TYR A 584 24.82 43.16 -50.22
N GLU A 585 24.56 44.45 -50.45
CA GLU A 585 25.46 45.50 -50.05
C GLU A 585 25.35 45.64 -48.52
N LEU A 586 26.47 45.41 -47.83
CA LEU A 586 26.61 45.78 -46.42
C LEU A 586 26.54 47.30 -46.32
N LEU A 587 25.48 47.82 -45.74
CA LEU A 587 25.38 49.22 -45.39
C LEU A 587 26.54 49.60 -44.42
N SER A 588 27.26 50.67 -44.75
CA SER A 588 28.27 51.21 -43.90
C SER A 588 27.62 51.93 -42.70
N ASP A 589 28.39 52.14 -41.60
CA ASP A 589 27.89 52.87 -40.45
C ASP A 589 27.35 54.27 -40.78
N GLU A 590 27.84 54.89 -41.87
CA GLU A 590 27.33 56.17 -42.42
C GLU A 590 25.95 56.03 -43.04
N ASP A 591 25.61 54.88 -43.62
CA ASP A 591 24.28 54.62 -44.20
C ASP A 591 23.23 54.39 -43.12
N PHE A 592 23.63 53.89 -41.97
CA PHE A 592 22.75 53.71 -40.80
C PHE A 592 22.37 55.04 -40.11
N GLU A 593 23.29 55.99 -40.06
CA GLU A 593 23.03 57.35 -39.50
C GLU A 593 22.10 58.17 -40.43
N ASN A 594 22.07 57.88 -41.71
CA ASN A 594 21.18 58.57 -42.66
C ASN A 594 19.75 58.02 -42.72
N LEU A 595 19.50 56.86 -42.14
CA LEU A 595 18.16 56.25 -42.01
C LEU A 595 17.43 56.63 -40.72
N THR A 596 18.13 57.26 -39.78
CA THR A 596 17.57 57.65 -38.47
C THR A 596 17.37 59.15 -38.30
N ASN A 597 17.52 59.96 -39.35
CA ASN A 597 17.21 61.41 -39.36
C ASN A 597 15.93 61.72 -40.19
#